data_3f1e1afc5c1fa1377bafc9dceac7a983
#
_entry.id   3f1e1afc5c1fa1377bafc9dceac7a983
#
_cell.length_a   1.000
_cell.length_b   1.000
_cell.length_c   1.000
_cell.angle_alpha   90.00
_cell.angle_beta   90.00
_cell.angle_gamma   90.00
#
_symmetry.space_group_name_H-M   'P 1'
#
loop_
_entity.id
_entity.type
_entity.pdbx_description
1 polymer ?
#
loop_
_entity_poly.entity_id
_entity_poly.type
_entity_poly.pdbx_seq_one_letter_code
_entity_poly.pdbx_strand_id
1 'polypeptide(L)'
;MSPKKTALYPVHEKLGAAFTDFGGWDMPLKYANDVAEHQAVRTRAGIFDLSHMGEFRITGPDAAAFLDYALVSNMSVLKPGRAKYSILANDKGGVIDDLITYRLGDEEFLVVPNAANIDNDFAAMSERLGNFDVKFVNESDDTSLIAVQGPRAEEILLAAGASDEDAVRELKYYASVPVTIAGVDVLLARTGYTGEDGFELFVPNANAVKLWDALFAAGEPFGLTPAGLAARDSLRLEAGMPLYGHELGLDITPFESGLGRLVEIALEKKTADFVGRTALTELAKSPSERILVGLKAQAKRPARAGSFLVDAEGNQIGEVTSGIPSPTLGYPIAMALVKREFSEVGSEVDVDIRGKRATFDVVSLPFYKREK
;
A
#
# COMPACT_ATOMS: atom_id res chain seq x y z
N MET A 1 -11.65 11.64 -20.55
CA MET A 1 -10.91 10.54 -21.22
C MET A 1 -11.50 9.22 -20.71
N SER A 2 -11.52 8.15 -21.51
CA SER A 2 -11.88 6.83 -21.01
C SER A 2 -10.79 6.33 -20.06
N PRO A 3 -11.14 5.60 -18.98
CA PRO A 3 -10.15 5.05 -18.05
C PRO A 3 -9.13 4.16 -18.77
N LYS A 4 -7.89 4.13 -18.26
CA LYS A 4 -6.85 3.18 -18.70
C LYS A 4 -7.27 1.75 -18.37
N LYS A 5 -6.75 0.78 -19.10
CA LYS A 5 -7.00 -0.66 -18.88
C LYS A 5 -5.67 -1.38 -18.74
N THR A 6 -5.59 -2.30 -17.79
CA THR A 6 -4.41 -3.15 -17.62
C THR A 6 -4.31 -4.20 -18.73
N ALA A 7 -3.15 -4.84 -18.89
CA ALA A 7 -2.99 -5.99 -19.79
C ALA A 7 -3.90 -7.18 -19.41
N LEU A 8 -4.34 -7.25 -18.16
CA LEU A 8 -5.22 -8.29 -17.63
C LEU A 8 -6.72 -7.98 -17.75
N TYR A 9 -7.08 -6.79 -18.22
CA TYR A 9 -8.48 -6.39 -18.35
C TYR A 9 -9.37 -7.45 -19.05
N PRO A 10 -8.96 -8.05 -20.21
CA PRO A 10 -9.78 -9.09 -20.87
C PRO A 10 -9.97 -10.36 -20.03
N VAL A 11 -9.00 -10.66 -19.13
CA VAL A 11 -9.12 -11.79 -18.19
C VAL A 11 -10.20 -11.50 -17.17
N HIS A 12 -10.23 -10.27 -16.63
CA HIS A 12 -11.21 -9.84 -15.64
C HIS A 12 -12.62 -9.79 -16.22
N GLU A 13 -12.79 -9.32 -17.48
CA GLU A 13 -14.08 -9.40 -18.18
C GLU A 13 -14.59 -10.85 -18.29
N LYS A 14 -13.71 -11.78 -18.67
CA LYS A 14 -14.03 -13.21 -18.75
C LYS A 14 -14.44 -13.82 -17.40
N LEU A 15 -13.81 -13.36 -16.32
CA LEU A 15 -14.12 -13.80 -14.96
C LEU A 15 -15.38 -13.11 -14.38
N GLY A 16 -16.01 -12.21 -15.14
CA GLY A 16 -17.24 -11.52 -14.73
C GLY A 16 -17.03 -10.45 -13.66
N ALA A 17 -15.87 -9.81 -13.66
CA ALA A 17 -15.57 -8.73 -12.72
C ALA A 17 -16.55 -7.55 -12.88
N ALA A 18 -16.99 -6.98 -11.78
CA ALA A 18 -17.54 -5.63 -11.74
C ALA A 18 -16.39 -4.62 -11.68
N PHE A 19 -16.39 -3.65 -12.57
CA PHE A 19 -15.32 -2.65 -12.67
C PHE A 19 -15.68 -1.34 -11.97
N THR A 20 -14.64 -0.56 -11.64
CA THR A 20 -14.75 0.80 -11.11
C THR A 20 -13.58 1.64 -11.61
N ASP A 21 -13.80 2.95 -11.75
CA ASP A 21 -12.71 3.90 -11.94
C ASP A 21 -11.92 4.01 -10.62
N PHE A 22 -10.62 3.76 -10.71
CA PHE A 22 -9.69 3.91 -9.62
C PHE A 22 -8.42 4.63 -10.09
N GLY A 23 -8.33 5.92 -9.79
CA GLY A 23 -7.20 6.75 -10.20
C GLY A 23 -7.04 6.84 -11.71
N GLY A 24 -8.13 6.82 -12.48
CA GLY A 24 -8.12 6.87 -13.94
C GLY A 24 -7.95 5.51 -14.63
N TRP A 25 -7.96 4.41 -13.87
CA TRP A 25 -7.91 3.04 -14.35
C TRP A 25 -9.25 2.32 -14.17
N ASP A 26 -9.65 1.53 -15.14
CA ASP A 26 -10.83 0.66 -15.08
C ASP A 26 -10.44 -0.68 -14.41
N MET A 27 -10.57 -0.73 -13.09
CA MET A 27 -10.08 -1.83 -12.25
C MET A 27 -11.19 -2.73 -11.73
N PRO A 28 -10.92 -4.05 -11.54
CA PRO A 28 -11.89 -4.95 -10.93
C PRO A 28 -12.16 -4.53 -9.48
N LEU A 29 -13.40 -4.08 -9.23
CA LEU A 29 -13.87 -3.78 -7.88
C LEU A 29 -14.08 -5.07 -7.09
N LYS A 30 -14.74 -6.05 -7.72
CA LYS A 30 -14.99 -7.40 -7.21
C LYS A 30 -15.38 -8.33 -8.34
N TYR A 31 -15.27 -9.63 -8.10
CA TYR A 31 -15.75 -10.67 -9.03
C TYR A 31 -17.16 -11.16 -8.64
N ALA A 32 -17.27 -11.99 -7.63
CA ALA A 32 -18.57 -12.48 -7.18
C ALA A 32 -19.03 -11.81 -5.88
N ASN A 33 -18.18 -11.84 -4.86
CA ASN A 33 -18.50 -11.38 -3.51
C ASN A 33 -17.25 -10.91 -2.80
N ASP A 34 -17.17 -9.62 -2.53
CA ASP A 34 -16.03 -8.97 -1.87
C ASP A 34 -15.70 -9.54 -0.48
N VAL A 35 -16.71 -9.95 0.30
CA VAL A 35 -16.50 -10.61 1.59
C VAL A 35 -15.88 -12.00 1.41
N ALA A 36 -16.32 -12.78 0.41
CA ALA A 36 -15.76 -14.09 0.12
C ALA A 36 -14.31 -13.98 -0.42
N GLU A 37 -14.03 -12.98 -1.25
CA GLU A 37 -12.70 -12.66 -1.76
C GLU A 37 -11.76 -12.29 -0.59
N HIS A 38 -12.20 -11.41 0.31
CA HIS A 38 -11.50 -11.08 1.53
C HIS A 38 -11.19 -12.32 2.39
N GLN A 39 -12.20 -13.15 2.65
CA GLN A 39 -12.03 -14.37 3.45
C GLN A 39 -11.09 -15.38 2.79
N ALA A 40 -11.06 -15.46 1.45
CA ALA A 40 -10.11 -16.30 0.74
C ALA A 40 -8.67 -15.87 1.02
N VAL A 41 -8.38 -14.56 1.01
CA VAL A 41 -7.05 -14.02 1.36
C VAL A 41 -6.67 -14.35 2.82
N ARG A 42 -7.61 -14.24 3.77
CA ARG A 42 -7.35 -14.55 5.19
C ARG A 42 -7.10 -16.03 5.46
N THR A 43 -7.76 -16.93 4.72
CA THR A 43 -7.78 -18.37 5.06
C THR A 43 -7.06 -19.26 4.06
N ARG A 44 -6.83 -18.77 2.83
CA ARG A 44 -6.25 -19.51 1.71
C ARG A 44 -5.30 -18.61 0.90
N ALA A 45 -5.78 -18.10 -0.23
CA ALA A 45 -5.07 -17.09 -1.01
C ALA A 45 -6.02 -16.31 -1.94
N GLY A 46 -5.67 -15.06 -2.22
CA GLY A 46 -6.25 -14.24 -3.27
C GLY A 46 -5.21 -13.83 -4.30
N ILE A 47 -5.63 -13.72 -5.56
CA ILE A 47 -4.82 -13.16 -6.64
C ILE A 47 -5.39 -11.80 -7.05
N PHE A 48 -4.54 -10.79 -7.15
CA PHE A 48 -4.89 -9.41 -7.47
C PHE A 48 -4.16 -8.94 -8.70
N ASP A 49 -4.83 -8.17 -9.54
CA ASP A 49 -4.20 -7.30 -10.52
C ASP A 49 -3.88 -5.95 -9.87
N LEU A 50 -2.62 -5.62 -9.80
CA LEU A 50 -2.10 -4.36 -9.27
C LEU A 50 -1.39 -3.54 -10.36
N SER A 51 -1.58 -3.88 -11.63
CA SER A 51 -0.89 -3.26 -12.78
C SER A 51 -1.26 -1.79 -13.02
N HIS A 52 -2.11 -1.22 -12.17
CA HIS A 52 -2.37 0.21 -12.11
C HIS A 52 -1.34 0.98 -11.28
N MET A 53 -0.55 0.28 -10.45
CA MET A 53 0.55 0.90 -9.70
C MET A 53 1.64 1.39 -10.66
N GLY A 54 2.50 2.31 -10.18
CA GLY A 54 3.60 2.80 -10.99
C GLY A 54 4.89 2.02 -10.78
N GLU A 55 5.76 2.05 -11.78
CA GLU A 55 7.12 1.50 -11.73
C GLU A 55 8.11 2.50 -12.31
N PHE A 56 8.99 3.02 -11.43
CA PHE A 56 10.07 3.91 -11.83
C PHE A 56 11.40 3.21 -11.69
N ARG A 57 12.13 3.08 -12.79
CA ARG A 57 13.49 2.54 -12.81
C ARG A 57 14.50 3.66 -12.66
N ILE A 58 15.41 3.51 -11.69
CA ILE A 58 16.51 4.43 -11.45
C ILE A 58 17.82 3.65 -11.56
N THR A 59 18.70 4.07 -12.46
CA THR A 59 20.01 3.42 -12.67
C THR A 59 21.11 4.48 -12.76
N GLY A 60 22.30 4.14 -12.31
CA GLY A 60 23.49 5.00 -12.40
C GLY A 60 24.26 5.10 -11.10
N PRO A 61 25.47 5.62 -11.14
CA PRO A 61 26.37 5.68 -9.98
C PRO A 61 25.81 6.50 -8.83
N ASP A 62 24.97 7.51 -9.11
CA ASP A 62 24.34 8.36 -8.10
C ASP A 62 22.93 7.92 -7.72
N ALA A 63 22.43 6.75 -8.17
CA ALA A 63 21.05 6.31 -7.94
C ALA A 63 20.68 6.27 -6.45
N ALA A 64 21.56 5.75 -5.59
CA ALA A 64 21.33 5.72 -4.15
C ALA A 64 21.32 7.13 -3.53
N ALA A 65 22.23 8.00 -3.95
CA ALA A 65 22.34 9.38 -3.44
C ALA A 65 21.14 10.22 -3.91
N PHE A 66 20.71 10.06 -5.15
CA PHE A 66 19.49 10.70 -5.66
C PHE A 66 18.27 10.28 -4.85
N LEU A 67 18.07 8.98 -4.60
CA LEU A 67 16.96 8.48 -3.81
C LEU A 67 17.04 8.92 -2.35
N ASP A 68 18.24 9.08 -1.80
CA ASP A 68 18.41 9.68 -0.49
C ASP A 68 17.99 11.16 -0.46
N TYR A 69 18.23 11.90 -1.51
CA TYR A 69 17.78 13.29 -1.62
C TYR A 69 16.26 13.38 -1.89
N ALA A 70 15.74 12.50 -2.74
CA ALA A 70 14.35 12.54 -3.16
C ALA A 70 13.36 12.05 -2.11
N LEU A 71 13.74 11.09 -1.27
CA LEU A 71 12.85 10.37 -0.35
C LEU A 71 13.26 10.58 1.11
N VAL A 72 12.31 10.44 2.03
CA VAL A 72 12.57 10.57 3.48
C VAL A 72 13.47 9.45 3.99
N SER A 73 13.18 8.19 3.65
CA SER A 73 13.98 7.05 4.13
C SER A 73 15.39 7.03 3.51
N ASN A 74 16.34 6.47 4.25
CA ASN A 74 17.72 6.30 3.78
C ASN A 74 17.83 5.07 2.87
N MET A 75 18.04 5.28 1.56
CA MET A 75 18.12 4.25 0.52
C MET A 75 19.53 3.74 0.28
N SER A 76 20.57 4.55 0.54
CA SER A 76 21.97 4.15 0.36
C SER A 76 22.39 2.98 1.26
N VAL A 77 21.75 2.84 2.45
CA VAL A 77 22.02 1.72 3.37
C VAL A 77 21.21 0.45 3.04
N LEU A 78 20.30 0.52 2.07
CA LEU A 78 19.53 -0.64 1.63
C LEU A 78 20.45 -1.60 0.86
N LYS A 79 20.43 -2.87 1.22
CA LYS A 79 21.25 -3.88 0.51
C LYS A 79 20.53 -4.34 -0.78
N PRO A 80 21.28 -4.74 -1.83
CA PRO A 80 20.68 -5.41 -2.99
C PRO A 80 19.74 -6.56 -2.59
N GLY A 81 18.64 -6.72 -3.29
CA GLY A 81 17.58 -7.69 -2.98
C GLY A 81 16.66 -7.29 -1.81
N ARG A 82 16.81 -6.08 -1.24
CA ARG A 82 15.95 -5.58 -0.17
C ARG A 82 15.03 -4.47 -0.64
N ALA A 83 13.91 -4.33 0.04
CA ALA A 83 12.96 -3.25 -0.18
C ALA A 83 12.81 -2.37 1.07
N LYS A 84 12.35 -1.14 0.86
CA LYS A 84 12.10 -0.19 1.92
C LYS A 84 10.92 0.72 1.59
N TYR A 85 10.02 0.86 2.55
CA TYR A 85 8.93 1.83 2.48
C TYR A 85 9.44 3.22 2.79
N SER A 86 8.97 4.22 2.07
CA SER A 86 9.33 5.61 2.25
C SER A 86 8.17 6.55 1.94
N ILE A 87 8.41 7.82 2.22
CA ILE A 87 7.54 8.94 1.90
C ILE A 87 8.28 9.82 0.90
N LEU A 88 7.57 10.25 -0.13
CA LEU A 88 7.92 11.38 -0.98
C LEU A 88 7.28 12.62 -0.34
N ALA A 89 8.06 13.41 0.41
CA ALA A 89 7.57 14.59 1.10
C ALA A 89 7.69 15.85 0.25
N ASN A 90 6.83 16.84 0.48
CA ASN A 90 7.02 18.19 -0.02
C ASN A 90 7.91 19.01 0.93
N ASP A 91 8.26 20.22 0.52
CA ASP A 91 9.12 21.16 1.27
C ASP A 91 8.49 21.65 2.60
N LYS A 92 7.16 21.49 2.76
CA LYS A 92 6.41 21.83 3.98
C LYS A 92 6.21 20.63 4.92
N GLY A 93 6.69 19.43 4.54
CA GLY A 93 6.58 18.21 5.33
C GLY A 93 5.26 17.44 5.12
N GLY A 94 4.40 17.87 4.17
CA GLY A 94 3.23 17.09 3.73
C GLY A 94 3.65 15.91 2.84
N VAL A 95 2.78 14.92 2.71
CA VAL A 95 3.01 13.70 1.95
C VAL A 95 2.53 13.87 0.51
N ILE A 96 3.46 13.87 -0.46
CA ILE A 96 3.12 13.80 -1.89
C ILE A 96 2.66 12.39 -2.23
N ASP A 97 3.42 11.38 -1.78
CA ASP A 97 3.04 9.97 -1.86
C ASP A 97 3.79 9.12 -0.84
N ASP A 98 3.28 7.93 -0.61
CA ASP A 98 3.95 6.84 0.09
C ASP A 98 4.27 5.71 -0.91
N LEU A 99 5.47 5.15 -0.83
CA LEU A 99 5.96 4.26 -1.88
C LEU A 99 6.96 3.23 -1.34
N ILE A 100 7.15 2.16 -2.12
CA ILE A 100 8.17 1.14 -1.84
C ILE A 100 9.30 1.29 -2.83
N THR A 101 10.54 1.25 -2.34
CA THR A 101 11.75 1.21 -3.15
C THR A 101 12.43 -0.14 -2.99
N TYR A 102 12.69 -0.83 -4.09
CA TYR A 102 13.47 -2.07 -4.18
C TYR A 102 14.88 -1.73 -4.68
N ARG A 103 15.92 -2.22 -4.02
CA ARG A 103 17.29 -2.16 -4.54
C ARG A 103 17.57 -3.46 -5.27
N LEU A 104 17.69 -3.40 -6.59
CA LEU A 104 17.88 -4.56 -7.46
C LEU A 104 19.37 -4.90 -7.64
N GLY A 105 20.23 -3.89 -7.63
CA GLY A 105 21.67 -4.00 -7.77
C GLY A 105 22.39 -2.87 -7.04
N ASP A 106 23.70 -2.76 -7.22
CA ASP A 106 24.48 -1.72 -6.58
C ASP A 106 24.06 -0.32 -7.02
N GLU A 107 23.74 -0.16 -8.30
CA GLU A 107 23.36 1.09 -8.96
C GLU A 107 21.97 1.03 -9.60
N GLU A 108 21.12 0.10 -9.15
CA GLU A 108 19.80 -0.12 -9.76
C GLU A 108 18.70 -0.23 -8.69
N PHE A 109 17.65 0.56 -8.88
CA PHE A 109 16.48 0.61 -8.01
C PHE A 109 15.18 0.62 -8.82
N LEU A 110 14.13 0.06 -8.22
CA LEU A 110 12.75 0.16 -8.68
C LEU A 110 11.93 0.86 -7.59
N VAL A 111 11.27 1.95 -7.93
CA VAL A 111 10.35 2.68 -7.05
C VAL A 111 8.93 2.44 -7.50
N VAL A 112 8.05 2.10 -6.57
CA VAL A 112 6.65 1.76 -6.85
C VAL A 112 5.74 2.76 -6.15
N PRO A 113 5.28 3.82 -6.86
CA PRO A 113 4.34 4.82 -6.38
C PRO A 113 2.89 4.33 -6.49
N ASN A 114 1.98 5.04 -5.82
CA ASN A 114 0.55 4.82 -5.94
C ASN A 114 0.01 5.25 -7.31
N ALA A 115 -0.96 4.49 -7.83
CA ALA A 115 -1.54 4.68 -9.16
C ALA A 115 -1.99 6.12 -9.46
N ALA A 116 -2.70 6.75 -8.54
CA ALA A 116 -3.23 8.11 -8.73
C ALA A 116 -2.13 9.19 -8.73
N ASN A 117 -0.93 8.86 -8.26
CA ASN A 117 0.16 9.80 -8.08
C ASN A 117 1.31 9.64 -9.10
N ILE A 118 1.26 8.64 -9.99
CA ILE A 118 2.35 8.32 -10.94
C ILE A 118 2.91 9.57 -11.62
N ASP A 119 2.05 10.40 -12.22
CA ASP A 119 2.50 11.59 -12.96
C ASP A 119 3.07 12.66 -12.01
N ASN A 120 2.43 12.87 -10.86
CA ASN A 120 2.89 13.84 -9.85
C ASN A 120 4.23 13.43 -9.24
N ASP A 121 4.40 12.15 -8.93
CA ASP A 121 5.62 11.62 -8.33
C ASP A 121 6.77 11.63 -9.32
N PHE A 122 6.48 11.25 -10.59
CA PHE A 122 7.49 11.32 -11.64
C PHE A 122 7.96 12.75 -11.87
N ALA A 123 7.04 13.72 -11.87
CA ALA A 123 7.38 15.14 -11.98
C ALA A 123 8.18 15.62 -10.77
N ALA A 124 7.71 15.36 -9.55
CA ALA A 124 8.38 15.78 -8.31
C ALA A 124 9.78 15.17 -8.18
N MET A 125 9.95 13.89 -8.53
CA MET A 125 11.27 13.25 -8.53
C MET A 125 12.16 13.78 -9.66
N SER A 126 11.60 14.07 -10.85
CA SER A 126 12.35 14.68 -11.98
C SER A 126 12.91 16.04 -11.61
N GLU A 127 12.14 16.88 -10.92
CA GLU A 127 12.61 18.19 -10.43
C GLU A 127 13.78 18.07 -9.43
N ARG A 128 13.90 16.91 -8.74
CA ARG A 128 14.96 16.61 -7.76
C ARG A 128 16.22 16.01 -8.37
N LEU A 129 16.23 15.71 -9.68
CA LEU A 129 17.38 15.08 -10.36
C LEU A 129 18.66 15.94 -10.27
N GLY A 130 18.54 17.26 -10.38
CA GLY A 130 19.69 18.17 -10.26
C GLY A 130 20.88 17.73 -11.12
N ASN A 131 22.04 17.51 -10.45
CA ASN A 131 23.29 17.07 -11.10
C ASN A 131 23.61 15.59 -10.83
N PHE A 132 22.69 14.79 -10.31
CA PHE A 132 22.94 13.36 -10.10
C PHE A 132 23.10 12.65 -11.43
N ASP A 133 24.15 11.81 -11.53
CA ASP A 133 24.38 10.95 -12.70
C ASP A 133 23.50 9.70 -12.61
N VAL A 134 22.25 9.88 -13.02
CA VAL A 134 21.22 8.83 -13.01
C VAL A 134 20.39 8.85 -14.28
N LYS A 135 19.96 7.67 -14.71
CA LYS A 135 18.88 7.48 -15.67
C LYS A 135 17.61 7.17 -14.89
N PHE A 136 16.59 8.01 -15.02
CA PHE A 136 15.29 7.90 -14.38
C PHE A 136 14.21 7.68 -15.42
N VAL A 137 13.52 6.54 -15.38
CA VAL A 137 12.56 6.10 -16.41
C VAL A 137 11.26 5.66 -15.75
N ASN A 138 10.14 6.10 -16.30
CA ASN A 138 8.82 5.58 -15.95
C ASN A 138 8.52 4.36 -16.85
N GLU A 139 8.44 3.17 -16.25
CA GLU A 139 8.16 1.88 -16.91
C GLU A 139 6.73 1.40 -16.64
N SER A 140 5.87 2.25 -16.03
CA SER A 140 4.54 1.86 -15.57
C SER A 140 3.62 1.35 -16.68
N ASP A 141 3.71 1.94 -17.88
CA ASP A 141 2.85 1.52 -19.00
C ASP A 141 3.34 0.22 -19.67
N ASP A 142 4.53 -0.30 -19.33
CA ASP A 142 5.12 -1.52 -19.90
C ASP A 142 5.12 -2.70 -18.93
N THR A 143 4.84 -2.46 -17.64
CA THR A 143 4.93 -3.43 -16.55
C THR A 143 3.54 -3.77 -16.01
N SER A 144 3.32 -5.05 -15.75
CA SER A 144 2.18 -5.55 -14.97
C SER A 144 2.66 -6.01 -13.61
N LEU A 145 1.81 -5.83 -12.61
CA LEU A 145 2.04 -6.28 -11.24
C LEU A 145 0.91 -7.21 -10.80
N ILE A 146 1.25 -8.48 -10.55
CA ILE A 146 0.32 -9.50 -10.05
C ILE A 146 0.68 -9.82 -8.61
N ALA A 147 -0.30 -9.84 -7.71
CA ALA A 147 -0.07 -10.23 -6.32
C ALA A 147 -0.82 -11.52 -5.96
N VAL A 148 -0.14 -12.43 -5.27
CA VAL A 148 -0.72 -13.62 -4.64
C VAL A 148 -0.54 -13.47 -3.12
N GLN A 149 -1.65 -13.33 -2.40
CA GLN A 149 -1.66 -12.95 -0.99
C GLN A 149 -2.48 -13.95 -0.16
N GLY A 150 -1.96 -14.35 0.99
CA GLY A 150 -2.62 -15.26 1.92
C GLY A 150 -1.71 -16.40 2.37
N PRO A 151 -2.15 -17.21 3.37
CA PRO A 151 -1.31 -18.27 3.98
C PRO A 151 -0.85 -19.36 3.01
N ARG A 152 -1.50 -19.53 1.85
CA ARG A 152 -1.13 -20.53 0.83
C ARG A 152 -0.36 -19.92 -0.36
N ALA A 153 0.03 -18.64 -0.30
CA ALA A 153 0.67 -17.94 -1.41
C ALA A 153 1.99 -18.61 -1.85
N GLU A 154 2.86 -18.97 -0.92
CA GLU A 154 4.13 -19.64 -1.20
C GLU A 154 3.92 -20.98 -1.92
N GLU A 155 3.00 -21.82 -1.43
CA GLU A 155 2.70 -23.12 -2.03
C GLU A 155 2.19 -22.99 -3.47
N ILE A 156 1.41 -21.94 -3.74
CA ILE A 156 0.89 -21.66 -5.09
C ILE A 156 2.02 -21.29 -6.06
N LEU A 157 2.95 -20.45 -5.65
CA LEU A 157 4.10 -20.08 -6.48
C LEU A 157 4.99 -21.30 -6.81
N LEU A 158 5.21 -22.15 -5.82
CA LEU A 158 5.97 -23.41 -6.02
C LEU A 158 5.24 -24.36 -6.97
N ALA A 159 3.92 -24.53 -6.78
CA ALA A 159 3.09 -25.35 -7.67
C ALA A 159 2.99 -24.80 -9.09
N ALA A 160 3.12 -23.48 -9.28
CA ALA A 160 3.20 -22.84 -10.58
C ALA A 160 4.56 -23.07 -11.30
N GLY A 161 5.50 -23.77 -10.69
CA GLY A 161 6.78 -24.11 -11.27
C GLY A 161 7.80 -22.99 -11.19
N ALA A 162 8.12 -22.58 -9.97
CA ALA A 162 9.25 -21.71 -9.69
C ALA A 162 10.56 -22.41 -10.08
N SER A 163 11.41 -21.74 -10.86
CA SER A 163 12.69 -22.30 -11.29
C SER A 163 13.71 -22.49 -10.18
N ASP A 164 13.54 -21.74 -9.10
CA ASP A 164 14.35 -21.81 -7.88
C ASP A 164 13.40 -21.75 -6.66
N GLU A 165 13.05 -22.93 -6.15
CA GLU A 165 12.16 -23.07 -4.99
C GLU A 165 12.77 -22.49 -3.72
N ASP A 166 14.09 -22.64 -3.54
CA ASP A 166 14.78 -22.15 -2.35
C ASP A 166 14.76 -20.61 -2.33
N ALA A 167 14.95 -19.96 -3.49
CA ALA A 167 14.81 -18.52 -3.59
C ALA A 167 13.43 -18.01 -3.19
N VAL A 168 12.36 -18.76 -3.50
CA VAL A 168 10.99 -18.41 -3.07
C VAL A 168 10.82 -18.62 -1.57
N ARG A 169 11.23 -19.79 -1.03
CA ARG A 169 11.05 -20.15 0.40
C ARG A 169 11.84 -19.25 1.33
N GLU A 170 13.09 -18.94 0.96
CA GLU A 170 14.01 -18.14 1.78
C GLU A 170 13.85 -16.63 1.61
N LEU A 171 13.04 -16.19 0.64
CA LEU A 171 12.80 -14.77 0.41
C LEU A 171 12.19 -14.14 1.66
N LYS A 172 12.90 -13.17 2.22
CA LYS A 172 12.48 -12.48 3.43
C LYS A 172 11.42 -11.43 3.13
N TYR A 173 10.58 -11.15 4.09
CA TYR A 173 9.66 -10.01 4.01
C TYR A 173 10.42 -8.72 3.72
N TYR A 174 9.90 -7.88 2.80
CA TYR A 174 10.57 -6.71 2.23
C TYR A 174 11.89 -7.06 1.55
N ALA A 175 11.84 -8.09 0.70
CA ALA A 175 12.94 -8.47 -0.20
C ALA A 175 12.40 -8.82 -1.58
N SER A 176 13.27 -8.81 -2.58
CA SER A 176 12.96 -9.21 -3.94
C SER A 176 14.09 -10.02 -4.55
N VAL A 177 13.74 -10.88 -5.51
CA VAL A 177 14.67 -11.73 -6.24
C VAL A 177 14.16 -11.94 -7.68
N PRO A 178 15.01 -11.90 -8.70
CA PRO A 178 14.63 -12.37 -10.03
C PRO A 178 14.46 -13.89 -10.02
N VAL A 179 13.36 -14.39 -10.57
CA VAL A 179 13.07 -15.82 -10.68
C VAL A 179 12.17 -16.08 -11.88
N THR A 180 12.19 -17.29 -12.44
CA THR A 180 11.25 -17.70 -13.47
C THR A 180 10.10 -18.49 -12.82
N ILE A 181 8.84 -18.07 -13.05
CA ILE A 181 7.61 -18.74 -12.60
C ILE A 181 6.81 -19.14 -13.84
N ALA A 182 6.43 -20.41 -13.96
CA ALA A 182 5.69 -20.93 -15.14
C ALA A 182 6.38 -20.64 -16.50
N GLY A 183 7.72 -20.58 -16.53
CA GLY A 183 8.49 -20.21 -17.71
C GLY A 183 8.32 -18.74 -18.12
N VAL A 184 8.07 -17.85 -17.14
CA VAL A 184 8.03 -16.39 -17.27
C VAL A 184 9.01 -15.79 -16.27
N ASP A 185 9.92 -14.96 -16.76
CA ASP A 185 10.87 -14.23 -15.90
C ASP A 185 10.14 -13.10 -15.18
N VAL A 186 10.26 -13.04 -13.86
CA VAL A 186 9.64 -12.05 -13.00
C VAL A 186 10.63 -11.50 -11.97
N LEU A 187 10.41 -10.28 -11.53
CA LEU A 187 10.94 -9.83 -10.25
C LEU A 187 9.92 -10.21 -9.18
N LEU A 188 10.27 -11.19 -8.35
CA LEU A 188 9.44 -11.64 -7.23
C LEU A 188 9.76 -10.84 -5.99
N ALA A 189 8.77 -10.24 -5.35
CA ALA A 189 8.90 -9.54 -4.08
C ALA A 189 8.01 -10.18 -3.02
N ARG A 190 8.50 -10.34 -1.77
CA ARG A 190 7.69 -10.76 -0.63
C ARG A 190 7.20 -9.52 0.10
N THR A 191 6.20 -8.89 -0.51
CA THR A 191 5.54 -7.66 -0.08
C THR A 191 4.03 -7.81 -0.26
N GLY A 192 3.26 -6.85 0.25
CA GLY A 192 1.81 -6.85 0.11
C GLY A 192 1.13 -5.80 0.98
N TYR A 193 -0.17 -5.65 0.77
CA TYR A 193 -1.02 -4.63 1.40
C TYR A 193 -2.25 -5.26 2.07
N THR A 194 -2.11 -6.48 2.59
CA THR A 194 -3.23 -7.28 3.10
C THR A 194 -3.12 -7.63 4.59
N GLY A 195 -1.93 -7.50 5.16
CA GLY A 195 -1.63 -8.00 6.50
C GLY A 195 -1.32 -9.50 6.54
N GLU A 196 -1.50 -10.22 5.42
CA GLU A 196 -1.09 -11.61 5.26
C GLU A 196 0.32 -11.73 4.70
N ASP A 197 0.82 -12.95 4.64
CA ASP A 197 1.99 -13.29 3.82
C ASP A 197 1.60 -13.27 2.35
N GLY A 198 2.56 -12.99 1.48
CA GLY A 198 2.28 -12.96 0.07
C GLY A 198 3.41 -12.41 -0.78
N PHE A 199 3.17 -12.46 -2.07
CA PHE A 199 4.16 -12.10 -3.07
C PHE A 199 3.55 -11.19 -4.13
N GLU A 200 4.40 -10.32 -4.65
CA GLU A 200 4.13 -9.43 -5.77
C GLU A 200 5.10 -9.77 -6.90
N LEU A 201 4.57 -9.95 -8.11
CA LEU A 201 5.30 -10.38 -9.29
C LEU A 201 5.25 -9.29 -10.35
N PHE A 202 6.38 -8.62 -10.57
CA PHE A 202 6.54 -7.63 -11.64
C PHE A 202 6.92 -8.38 -12.93
N VAL A 203 6.18 -8.10 -14.00
CA VAL A 203 6.32 -8.82 -15.26
C VAL A 203 6.03 -7.89 -16.45
N PRO A 204 6.71 -8.02 -17.61
CA PRO A 204 6.32 -7.28 -18.81
C PRO A 204 4.87 -7.58 -19.21
N ASN A 205 4.12 -6.58 -19.63
CA ASN A 205 2.72 -6.70 -20.05
C ASN A 205 2.44 -7.84 -21.01
N ALA A 206 3.37 -8.11 -21.93
CA ALA A 206 3.26 -9.19 -22.91
C ALA A 206 3.14 -10.60 -22.29
N ASN A 207 3.60 -10.76 -21.04
CA ASN A 207 3.60 -12.03 -20.33
C ASN A 207 2.56 -12.10 -19.19
N ALA A 208 1.85 -10.99 -18.90
CA ALA A 208 0.94 -10.89 -17.77
C ALA A 208 -0.18 -11.94 -17.80
N VAL A 209 -0.85 -12.10 -18.94
CA VAL A 209 -1.94 -13.08 -19.10
C VAL A 209 -1.42 -14.52 -18.91
N LYS A 210 -0.28 -14.85 -19.52
CA LYS A 210 0.35 -16.18 -19.37
C LYS A 210 0.65 -16.49 -17.90
N LEU A 211 1.22 -15.52 -17.19
CA LEU A 211 1.57 -15.68 -15.77
C LEU A 211 0.33 -15.79 -14.90
N TRP A 212 -0.68 -14.93 -15.12
CA TRP A 212 -1.96 -14.99 -14.40
C TRP A 212 -2.64 -16.34 -14.55
N ASP A 213 -2.80 -16.82 -15.79
CA ASP A 213 -3.47 -18.09 -16.07
C ASP A 213 -2.73 -19.27 -15.41
N ALA A 214 -1.39 -19.27 -15.44
CA ALA A 214 -0.58 -20.29 -14.81
C ALA A 214 -0.70 -20.28 -13.27
N LEU A 215 -0.63 -19.10 -12.64
CA LEU A 215 -0.82 -18.94 -11.21
C LEU A 215 -2.23 -19.36 -10.79
N PHE A 216 -3.24 -18.96 -11.56
CA PHE A 216 -4.64 -19.27 -11.27
C PHE A 216 -4.90 -20.78 -11.35
N ALA A 217 -4.40 -21.45 -12.40
CA ALA A 217 -4.51 -22.90 -12.56
C ALA A 217 -3.76 -23.67 -11.45
N ALA A 218 -2.52 -23.26 -11.13
CA ALA A 218 -1.75 -23.87 -10.06
C ALA A 218 -2.38 -23.63 -8.66
N GLY A 219 -3.07 -22.52 -8.50
CA GLY A 219 -3.72 -22.12 -7.25
C GLY A 219 -5.08 -22.78 -7.00
N GLU A 220 -5.73 -23.38 -8.00
CA GLU A 220 -7.05 -24.01 -7.87
C GLU A 220 -7.12 -25.03 -6.72
N PRO A 221 -6.17 -25.97 -6.58
CA PRO A 221 -6.18 -26.94 -5.47
C PRO A 221 -6.01 -26.31 -4.08
N PHE A 222 -5.45 -25.11 -4.03
CA PHE A 222 -5.22 -24.34 -2.80
C PHE A 222 -6.34 -23.35 -2.50
N GLY A 223 -7.36 -23.27 -3.38
CA GLY A 223 -8.49 -22.36 -3.26
C GLY A 223 -8.16 -20.91 -3.56
N LEU A 224 -7.21 -20.66 -4.47
CA LEU A 224 -6.89 -19.33 -4.97
C LEU A 224 -8.14 -18.68 -5.58
N THR A 225 -8.42 -17.46 -5.15
CA THR A 225 -9.62 -16.72 -5.56
C THR A 225 -9.20 -15.37 -6.17
N PRO A 226 -9.74 -14.96 -7.33
CA PRO A 226 -9.50 -13.61 -7.81
C PRO A 226 -10.14 -12.62 -6.85
N ALA A 227 -9.42 -11.56 -6.50
CA ALA A 227 -9.86 -10.58 -5.54
C ALA A 227 -9.70 -9.16 -6.09
N GLY A 228 -10.74 -8.34 -5.90
CA GLY A 228 -10.80 -6.98 -6.40
C GLY A 228 -10.46 -5.92 -5.34
N LEU A 229 -10.60 -4.65 -5.75
CA LEU A 229 -10.27 -3.50 -4.91
C LEU A 229 -11.09 -3.42 -3.62
N ALA A 230 -12.34 -3.91 -3.61
CA ALA A 230 -13.17 -3.91 -2.40
C ALA A 230 -12.59 -4.84 -1.32
N ALA A 231 -12.10 -6.03 -1.71
CA ALA A 231 -11.39 -6.91 -0.81
C ALA A 231 -10.04 -6.32 -0.38
N ARG A 232 -9.28 -5.72 -1.31
CA ARG A 232 -8.02 -5.02 -1.02
C ARG A 232 -8.20 -3.94 0.02
N ASP A 233 -9.24 -3.09 -0.10
CA ASP A 233 -9.51 -2.02 0.85
C ASP A 233 -9.88 -2.55 2.25
N SER A 234 -10.72 -3.57 2.33
CA SER A 234 -11.08 -4.14 3.62
C SER A 234 -9.89 -4.85 4.31
N LEU A 235 -9.03 -5.53 3.56
CA LEU A 235 -7.82 -6.20 4.06
C LEU A 235 -6.80 -5.19 4.60
N ARG A 236 -6.49 -4.14 3.83
CA ARG A 236 -5.52 -3.12 4.25
C ARG A 236 -5.99 -2.37 5.48
N LEU A 237 -7.30 -2.05 5.56
CA LEU A 237 -7.86 -1.32 6.69
C LEU A 237 -7.80 -2.15 7.97
N GLU A 238 -8.13 -3.44 7.91
CA GLU A 238 -7.94 -4.35 9.04
C GLU A 238 -6.48 -4.42 9.51
N ALA A 239 -5.54 -4.40 8.55
CA ALA A 239 -4.10 -4.35 8.82
C ALA A 239 -3.60 -2.96 9.28
N GLY A 240 -4.48 -1.96 9.36
CA GLY A 240 -4.12 -0.60 9.79
C GLY A 240 -3.18 0.13 8.82
N MET A 241 -3.17 -0.26 7.55
CA MET A 241 -2.32 0.35 6.53
C MET A 241 -2.99 1.59 5.94
N PRO A 242 -2.30 2.76 5.92
CA PRO A 242 -2.85 3.99 5.37
C PRO A 242 -3.03 3.89 3.85
N LEU A 243 -3.96 4.67 3.33
CA LEU A 243 -4.20 4.86 1.90
C LEU A 243 -4.02 6.34 1.55
N TYR A 244 -3.24 6.63 0.50
CA TYR A 244 -3.11 7.98 -0.01
C TYR A 244 -4.47 8.53 -0.49
N GLY A 245 -4.71 9.80 -0.18
CA GLY A 245 -6.02 10.44 -0.40
C GLY A 245 -7.03 10.24 0.75
N HIS A 246 -6.70 9.42 1.73
CA HIS A 246 -7.49 9.14 2.92
C HIS A 246 -6.71 9.49 4.20
N GLU A 247 -5.73 8.67 4.57
CA GLU A 247 -4.87 8.85 5.74
C GLU A 247 -3.62 9.67 5.42
N LEU A 248 -3.25 9.78 4.16
CA LEU A 248 -2.07 10.50 3.66
C LEU A 248 -2.49 11.52 2.60
N GLY A 249 -1.75 12.62 2.51
CA GLY A 249 -1.98 13.68 1.53
C GLY A 249 -1.10 14.90 1.76
N LEU A 250 -1.22 15.88 0.87
CA LEU A 250 -0.37 17.09 0.87
C LEU A 250 -0.48 17.93 2.15
N ASP A 251 -1.66 17.91 2.80
CA ASP A 251 -1.97 18.66 4.02
C ASP A 251 -1.98 17.77 5.27
N ILE A 252 -1.50 16.52 5.15
CA ILE A 252 -1.37 15.57 6.25
C ILE A 252 0.11 15.26 6.44
N THR A 253 0.61 15.52 7.64
CA THR A 253 2.01 15.23 7.97
C THR A 253 2.18 13.76 8.35
N PRO A 254 3.38 13.19 8.16
CA PRO A 254 3.67 11.84 8.62
C PRO A 254 3.43 11.61 10.12
N PHE A 255 3.55 12.66 10.94
CA PHE A 255 3.31 12.59 12.38
C PHE A 255 1.83 12.47 12.73
N GLU A 256 0.94 13.03 11.90
CA GLU A 256 -0.50 12.86 12.04
C GLU A 256 -0.97 11.47 11.58
N SER A 257 -0.37 10.94 10.53
CA SER A 257 -0.78 9.68 9.88
C SER A 257 -0.18 8.41 10.52
N GLY A 258 0.53 8.53 11.64
CA GLY A 258 1.15 7.38 12.30
C GLY A 258 2.51 6.97 11.72
N LEU A 259 3.03 7.69 10.72
CA LEU A 259 4.33 7.44 10.09
C LEU A 259 5.48 8.24 10.73
N GLY A 260 5.22 8.93 11.83
CA GLY A 260 6.22 9.77 12.52
C GLY A 260 7.50 9.02 12.86
N ARG A 261 7.42 7.74 13.27
CA ARG A 261 8.60 6.92 13.59
C ARG A 261 9.54 6.73 12.40
N LEU A 262 9.00 6.62 11.16
CA LEU A 262 9.82 6.55 9.95
C LEU A 262 10.64 7.83 9.78
N VAL A 263 10.00 9.00 9.98
CA VAL A 263 10.65 10.31 9.89
C VAL A 263 11.70 10.48 10.99
N GLU A 264 11.38 10.16 12.24
CA GLU A 264 12.33 10.24 13.36
C GLU A 264 13.61 9.43 13.08
N ILE A 265 13.46 8.19 12.58
CA ILE A 265 14.61 7.34 12.20
C ILE A 265 15.42 8.00 11.09
N ALA A 266 14.77 8.62 10.10
CA ALA A 266 15.46 9.33 9.04
C ALA A 266 16.23 10.55 9.57
N LEU A 267 15.59 11.37 10.41
CA LEU A 267 16.22 12.55 11.01
C LEU A 267 17.42 12.18 11.90
N GLU A 268 17.32 11.06 12.63
CA GLU A 268 18.37 10.56 13.53
C GLU A 268 19.56 9.94 12.79
N LYS A 269 19.29 9.10 11.76
CA LYS A 269 20.30 8.19 11.17
C LYS A 269 20.78 8.59 9.79
N LYS A 270 20.01 9.37 9.05
CA LYS A 270 20.34 9.75 7.69
C LYS A 270 21.18 11.03 7.68
N THR A 271 22.40 10.94 7.18
CA THR A 271 23.34 12.08 7.10
C THR A 271 23.11 12.94 5.86
N ALA A 272 22.66 12.33 4.76
CA ALA A 272 22.32 13.06 3.55
C ALA A 272 21.10 13.97 3.77
N ASP A 273 21.11 15.14 3.15
CA ASP A 273 19.93 16.01 3.12
C ASP A 273 18.81 15.40 2.23
N PHE A 274 17.57 15.81 2.48
CA PHE A 274 16.42 15.38 1.68
C PHE A 274 15.32 16.45 1.67
N VAL A 275 14.52 16.46 0.63
CA VAL A 275 13.41 17.41 0.49
C VAL A 275 12.42 17.26 1.63
N GLY A 276 12.10 18.37 2.28
CA GLY A 276 11.20 18.40 3.45
C GLY A 276 11.90 18.24 4.80
N ARG A 277 13.24 17.96 4.84
CA ARG A 277 13.96 17.71 6.10
C ARG A 277 13.80 18.84 7.12
N THR A 278 13.94 20.09 6.70
CA THR A 278 13.81 21.25 7.60
C THR A 278 12.42 21.31 8.22
N ALA A 279 11.36 21.20 7.43
CA ALA A 279 9.99 21.23 7.91
C ALA A 279 9.67 20.05 8.83
N LEU A 280 10.08 18.84 8.44
CA LEU A 280 9.90 17.63 9.26
C LEU A 280 10.68 17.69 10.57
N THR A 281 11.86 18.35 10.60
CA THR A 281 12.61 18.57 11.84
C THR A 281 11.87 19.53 12.78
N GLU A 282 11.24 20.57 12.25
CA GLU A 282 10.42 21.48 13.07
C GLU A 282 9.16 20.79 13.59
N LEU A 283 8.46 20.06 12.72
CA LEU A 283 7.26 19.30 13.09
C LEU A 283 7.52 18.24 14.16
N ALA A 284 8.71 17.62 14.16
CA ALA A 284 9.10 16.62 15.16
C ALA A 284 9.31 17.20 16.58
N LYS A 285 9.44 18.54 16.74
CA LYS A 285 9.68 19.16 18.04
C LYS A 285 8.44 19.22 18.94
N SER A 286 7.25 19.12 18.35
CA SER A 286 5.99 19.23 19.08
C SER A 286 5.02 18.16 18.65
N PRO A 287 4.17 17.65 19.56
CA PRO A 287 3.11 16.73 19.18
C PRO A 287 2.15 17.38 18.15
N SER A 288 1.76 16.63 17.13
CA SER A 288 0.76 17.07 16.16
C SER A 288 -0.58 17.37 16.86
N GLU A 289 -1.33 18.36 16.36
CA GLU A 289 -2.67 18.69 16.87
C GLU A 289 -3.67 17.57 16.64
N ARG A 290 -3.51 16.86 15.52
CA ARG A 290 -4.34 15.70 15.15
C ARG A 290 -3.48 14.45 15.09
N ILE A 291 -4.10 13.29 15.24
CA ILE A 291 -3.44 12.00 15.08
C ILE A 291 -4.41 10.96 14.55
N LEU A 292 -3.90 10.05 13.74
CA LEU A 292 -4.64 8.90 13.23
C LEU A 292 -4.87 7.89 14.35
N VAL A 293 -6.14 7.50 14.52
CA VAL A 293 -6.56 6.45 15.46
C VAL A 293 -7.37 5.37 14.77
N GLY A 294 -7.40 4.19 15.39
CA GLY A 294 -8.36 3.15 15.07
C GLY A 294 -9.65 3.34 15.85
N LEU A 295 -10.77 3.07 15.22
CA LEU A 295 -12.11 3.14 15.81
C LEU A 295 -12.84 1.81 15.64
N LYS A 296 -13.40 1.28 16.72
CA LYS A 296 -14.25 0.09 16.74
C LYS A 296 -15.67 0.49 17.08
N ALA A 297 -16.62 0.20 16.20
CA ALA A 297 -18.02 0.51 16.44
C ALA A 297 -18.61 -0.35 17.55
N GLN A 298 -19.39 0.26 18.45
CA GLN A 298 -20.21 -0.46 19.45
C GLN A 298 -21.51 -1.03 18.83
N ALA A 299 -21.92 -0.53 17.65
CA ALA A 299 -23.10 -0.94 16.92
C ALA A 299 -22.75 -1.48 15.52
N LYS A 300 -23.74 -2.08 14.83
CA LYS A 300 -23.53 -2.66 13.49
C LYS A 300 -23.38 -1.64 12.35
N ARG A 301 -23.59 -0.36 12.60
CA ARG A 301 -23.58 0.66 11.56
C ARG A 301 -22.15 1.17 11.33
N PRO A 302 -21.57 0.99 10.13
CA PRO A 302 -20.23 1.49 9.83
C PRO A 302 -20.24 3.01 9.63
N ALA A 303 -19.21 3.68 10.11
CA ALA A 303 -18.83 5.01 9.65
C ALA A 303 -18.17 4.91 8.25
N ARG A 304 -18.20 5.99 7.49
CA ARG A 304 -17.56 6.09 6.18
C ARG A 304 -16.66 7.30 6.15
N ALA A 305 -15.71 7.32 5.24
CA ALA A 305 -14.88 8.50 4.99
C ALA A 305 -15.76 9.77 4.88
N GLY A 306 -15.30 10.87 5.47
CA GLY A 306 -16.03 12.13 5.53
C GLY A 306 -17.08 12.22 6.65
N SER A 307 -17.28 11.16 7.46
CA SER A 307 -18.11 11.26 8.67
C SER A 307 -17.34 12.00 9.77
N PHE A 308 -17.99 12.97 10.43
CA PHE A 308 -17.32 13.75 11.49
C PHE A 308 -17.38 13.04 12.85
N LEU A 309 -16.27 13.11 13.57
CA LEU A 309 -16.25 12.82 15.00
C LEU A 309 -16.68 14.06 15.76
N VAL A 310 -17.51 13.89 16.79
CA VAL A 310 -18.08 15.00 17.58
C VAL A 310 -17.91 14.74 19.07
N ASP A 311 -17.73 15.83 19.83
CA ASP A 311 -17.76 15.80 21.30
C ASP A 311 -19.20 15.74 21.84
N ALA A 312 -19.35 15.76 23.15
CA ALA A 312 -20.67 15.73 23.82
C ALA A 312 -21.54 16.93 23.43
N GLU A 313 -20.95 18.09 23.21
CA GLU A 313 -21.61 19.35 22.83
C GLU A 313 -21.98 19.38 21.34
N GLY A 314 -21.40 18.50 20.51
CA GLY A 314 -21.59 18.40 19.06
C GLY A 314 -20.58 19.18 18.25
N ASN A 315 -19.49 19.63 18.84
CA ASN A 315 -18.40 20.25 18.09
C ASN A 315 -17.58 19.18 17.36
N GLN A 316 -17.11 19.49 16.16
CA GLN A 316 -16.24 18.59 15.40
C GLN A 316 -14.86 18.45 16.06
N ILE A 317 -14.47 17.21 16.35
CA ILE A 317 -13.20 16.85 16.96
C ILE A 317 -12.31 16.03 16.01
N GLY A 318 -12.83 15.58 14.88
CA GLY A 318 -12.10 14.79 13.89
C GLY A 318 -12.96 14.39 12.70
N GLU A 319 -12.35 13.57 11.83
CA GLU A 319 -13.00 13.05 10.63
C GLU A 319 -12.55 11.62 10.36
N VAL A 320 -13.49 10.77 9.98
CA VAL A 320 -13.23 9.41 9.51
C VAL A 320 -12.57 9.47 8.14
N THR A 321 -11.40 8.89 8.04
CA THR A 321 -10.64 8.80 6.79
C THR A 321 -10.99 7.55 5.99
N SER A 322 -11.20 6.43 6.68
CA SER A 322 -11.60 5.14 6.10
C SER A 322 -12.50 4.37 7.05
N GLY A 323 -13.48 3.60 6.53
CA GLY A 323 -14.33 2.81 7.40
C GLY A 323 -15.17 1.77 6.65
N ILE A 324 -15.22 0.56 7.23
CA ILE A 324 -15.88 -0.61 6.67
C ILE A 324 -16.55 -1.47 7.75
N PRO A 325 -17.53 -2.32 7.41
CA PRO A 325 -17.80 -3.51 8.19
C PRO A 325 -16.66 -4.51 7.96
N SER A 326 -15.92 -4.89 9.02
CA SER A 326 -14.80 -5.84 8.89
C SER A 326 -15.30 -7.27 8.71
N PRO A 327 -14.93 -7.94 7.59
CA PRO A 327 -15.33 -9.33 7.38
C PRO A 327 -14.63 -10.31 8.33
N THR A 328 -13.40 -10.02 8.75
CA THR A 328 -12.64 -10.87 9.69
C THR A 328 -13.13 -10.72 11.12
N LEU A 329 -13.35 -9.47 11.57
CA LEU A 329 -13.63 -9.18 12.97
C LEU A 329 -15.13 -9.23 13.32
N GLY A 330 -16.01 -9.13 12.30
CA GLY A 330 -17.47 -9.23 12.49
C GLY A 330 -18.13 -7.97 13.05
N TYR A 331 -17.40 -6.85 13.13
CA TYR A 331 -17.90 -5.55 13.54
C TYR A 331 -17.30 -4.43 12.68
N PRO A 332 -17.96 -3.27 12.60
CA PRO A 332 -17.42 -2.15 11.84
C PRO A 332 -16.17 -1.55 12.50
N ILE A 333 -15.20 -1.22 11.66
CA ILE A 333 -13.97 -0.50 12.04
C ILE A 333 -13.79 0.74 11.16
N ALA A 334 -13.06 1.70 11.67
CA ALA A 334 -12.68 2.90 10.91
C ALA A 334 -11.32 3.41 11.35
N MET A 335 -10.63 4.12 10.46
CA MET A 335 -9.54 5.01 10.82
C MET A 335 -10.03 6.45 10.77
N ALA A 336 -9.51 7.30 11.65
CA ALA A 336 -9.90 8.70 11.72
C ALA A 336 -8.73 9.57 12.17
N LEU A 337 -8.65 10.78 11.60
CA LEU A 337 -7.81 11.86 12.14
C LEU A 337 -8.62 12.60 13.21
N VAL A 338 -8.17 12.57 14.44
CA VAL A 338 -8.85 13.16 15.60
C VAL A 338 -7.93 14.13 16.32
N LYS A 339 -8.48 15.17 16.94
CA LYS A 339 -7.72 16.04 17.85
C LYS A 339 -7.06 15.18 18.93
N ARG A 340 -5.77 15.44 19.20
CA ARG A 340 -4.94 14.61 20.07
C ARG A 340 -5.55 14.35 21.45
N GLU A 341 -6.25 15.31 22.03
CA GLU A 341 -6.90 15.17 23.32
C GLU A 341 -8.00 14.09 23.38
N PHE A 342 -8.52 13.66 22.21
CA PHE A 342 -9.52 12.59 22.08
C PHE A 342 -8.93 11.27 21.54
N SER A 343 -7.61 11.12 21.53
CA SER A 343 -6.95 9.96 20.89
C SER A 343 -6.57 8.84 21.87
N GLU A 344 -6.95 8.94 23.15
CA GLU A 344 -6.57 7.95 24.16
C GLU A 344 -7.21 6.58 23.85
N VAL A 345 -6.39 5.53 23.77
CA VAL A 345 -6.88 4.15 23.54
C VAL A 345 -7.71 3.69 24.73
N GLY A 346 -8.92 3.21 24.46
CA GLY A 346 -9.92 2.81 25.44
C GLY A 346 -10.93 3.91 25.76
N SER A 347 -10.76 5.14 25.25
CA SER A 347 -11.80 6.17 25.33
C SER A 347 -12.90 5.95 24.27
N GLU A 348 -14.02 6.65 24.45
CA GLU A 348 -15.15 6.62 23.53
C GLU A 348 -15.26 7.96 22.78
N VAL A 349 -15.64 7.88 21.51
CA VAL A 349 -15.94 9.04 20.67
C VAL A 349 -17.25 8.82 19.92
N ASP A 350 -18.00 9.87 19.66
CA ASP A 350 -19.19 9.78 18.82
C ASP A 350 -18.89 10.17 17.38
N VAL A 351 -19.42 9.38 16.44
CA VAL A 351 -19.38 9.68 15.01
C VAL A 351 -20.76 10.07 14.53
N ASP A 352 -20.87 11.21 13.86
CA ASP A 352 -22.11 11.58 13.16
C ASP A 352 -22.24 10.77 11.88
N ILE A 353 -23.20 9.87 11.84
CA ILE A 353 -23.53 9.08 10.67
C ILE A 353 -24.89 9.53 10.13
N ARG A 354 -24.88 10.49 9.22
CA ARG A 354 -26.11 11.06 8.60
C ARG A 354 -27.10 11.62 9.65
N GLY A 355 -26.60 12.49 10.54
CA GLY A 355 -27.38 13.14 11.57
C GLY A 355 -27.76 12.26 12.77
N LYS A 356 -27.15 11.07 12.90
CA LYS A 356 -27.31 10.18 14.05
C LYS A 356 -25.96 9.87 14.65
N ARG A 357 -25.79 10.13 15.93
CA ARG A 357 -24.58 9.78 16.68
C ARG A 357 -24.50 8.27 16.86
N ALA A 358 -23.30 7.73 16.67
CA ALA A 358 -22.94 6.34 16.94
C ALA A 358 -21.62 6.33 17.70
N THR A 359 -21.56 5.61 18.80
CA THR A 359 -20.39 5.54 19.67
C THR A 359 -19.40 4.51 19.16
N PHE A 360 -18.14 4.89 19.19
CA PHE A 360 -16.99 4.05 18.83
C PHE A 360 -15.95 4.07 19.93
N ASP A 361 -15.30 2.93 20.16
CA ASP A 361 -14.14 2.84 21.04
C ASP A 361 -12.89 3.24 20.24
N VAL A 362 -12.04 4.07 20.83
CA VAL A 362 -10.70 4.35 20.30
C VAL A 362 -9.81 3.13 20.58
N VAL A 363 -9.22 2.55 19.54
CA VAL A 363 -8.40 1.33 19.64
C VAL A 363 -7.03 1.51 18.98
N SER A 364 -6.07 0.69 19.38
CA SER A 364 -4.75 0.67 18.74
C SER A 364 -4.80 0.02 17.35
N LEU A 365 -3.97 0.51 16.44
CA LEU A 365 -3.72 -0.12 15.14
C LEU A 365 -2.54 -1.10 15.24
N PRO A 366 -2.53 -2.16 14.42
CA PRO A 366 -3.58 -2.59 13.50
C PRO A 366 -4.74 -3.29 14.22
N PHE A 367 -5.92 -3.35 13.56
CA PHE A 367 -7.09 -4.08 14.08
C PHE A 367 -6.90 -5.59 14.02
N TYR A 368 -6.24 -6.06 12.97
CA TYR A 368 -5.94 -7.47 12.70
C TYR A 368 -4.42 -7.69 12.59
N LYS A 369 -3.96 -8.77 13.19
CA LYS A 369 -2.59 -9.28 13.02
C LYS A 369 -2.68 -10.78 12.75
N ARG A 370 -2.03 -11.25 11.67
CA ARG A 370 -1.91 -12.68 11.40
C ARG A 370 -1.14 -13.38 12.52
N GLU A 371 -1.53 -14.61 12.82
CA GLU A 371 -0.72 -15.50 13.65
C GLU A 371 0.59 -15.85 12.92
N LYS A 372 1.69 -15.93 13.64
CA LYS A 372 3.02 -16.24 13.07
C LYS A 372 3.23 -17.73 12.99
#